data_76b8cda1721d334458d7f69f19c034ef
#
_entry.id   76b8cda1721d334458d7f69f19c034ef
#
_cell.length_a   1.000
_cell.length_b   1.000
_cell.length_c   1.000
_cell.angle_alpha   90.00
_cell.angle_beta   90.00
_cell.angle_gamma   90.00
#
_symmetry.space_group_name_H-M   'P 1'
#
loop_
_entity.id
_entity.type
_entity.pdbx_description
1 polymer ?
#
loop_
_entity_poly.entity_id
_entity_poly.type
_entity_poly.pdbx_seq_one_letter_code
_entity_poly.pdbx_strand_id
1 'polypeptide(L)'
;MKWHIITLAILLITVSCSKEKQIMNNGLVIEDIKIGEGQEVEKFNIVTVNYTGLLEDGTKFDSSLNPGRTPFRFTVGAGQVIKGWDEGLIGMKVGGKRKLTIPPELGYGSRDNGPIPANSTLIFEIDLLGIE
;
A
#
# COMPACT_ATOMS: atom_id res chain seq x y z
N MET A 1 10.61 -50.05 31.72
CA MET A 1 11.04 -49.01 30.77
C MET A 1 9.82 -48.26 30.31
N LYS A 2 9.72 -47.00 30.67
CA LYS A 2 8.63 -46.14 30.20
C LYS A 2 9.13 -45.37 28.99
N TRP A 3 8.51 -45.65 27.84
CA TRP A 3 8.75 -44.91 26.63
C TRP A 3 7.89 -43.64 26.66
N HIS A 4 8.51 -42.50 26.74
CA HIS A 4 7.82 -41.25 26.56
C HIS A 4 7.76 -40.96 25.07
N ILE A 5 6.57 -41.13 24.48
CA ILE A 5 6.29 -40.67 23.13
C ILE A 5 6.11 -39.16 23.26
N ILE A 6 7.14 -38.41 22.89
CA ILE A 6 7.01 -36.96 22.70
C ILE A 6 6.27 -36.81 21.39
N THR A 7 4.97 -36.60 21.47
CA THR A 7 4.19 -36.17 20.31
C THR A 7 4.59 -34.75 20.03
N LEU A 8 5.50 -34.57 19.06
CA LEU A 8 5.79 -33.24 18.53
C LEU A 8 4.54 -32.78 17.80
N ALA A 9 3.74 -31.95 18.47
CA ALA A 9 2.65 -31.27 17.79
C ALA A 9 3.30 -30.26 16.82
N ILE A 10 3.39 -30.66 15.56
CA ILE A 10 3.73 -29.72 14.49
C ILE A 10 2.53 -28.79 14.37
N LEU A 11 2.67 -27.62 14.99
CA LEU A 11 1.73 -26.53 14.76
C LEU A 11 1.94 -26.08 13.32
N LEU A 12 1.15 -26.62 12.42
CA LEU A 12 1.03 -26.09 11.06
C LEU A 12 0.40 -24.72 11.18
N ILE A 13 1.25 -23.70 11.31
CA ILE A 13 0.82 -22.34 11.09
C ILE A 13 0.59 -22.26 9.58
N THR A 14 -0.63 -22.53 9.16
CA THR A 14 -1.06 -22.09 7.84
C THR A 14 -1.00 -20.58 7.85
N VAL A 15 0.08 -20.04 7.31
CA VAL A 15 0.11 -18.64 6.94
C VAL A 15 -0.87 -18.52 5.79
N SER A 16 -2.15 -18.39 6.11
CA SER A 16 -3.10 -17.93 5.13
C SER A 16 -2.59 -16.56 4.68
N CYS A 17 -2.60 -16.27 3.37
CA CYS A 17 -2.39 -14.93 2.83
C CYS A 17 -3.54 -14.04 3.33
N SER A 18 -3.65 -13.90 4.66
CA SER A 18 -4.61 -13.02 5.28
C SER A 18 -4.10 -11.60 5.09
N LYS A 19 -5.00 -10.73 4.67
CA LYS A 19 -4.81 -9.30 4.58
C LYS A 19 -4.19 -8.79 5.89
N GLU A 20 -2.91 -8.47 5.86
CA GLU A 20 -2.27 -7.82 7.00
C GLU A 20 -2.63 -6.35 6.97
N LYS A 21 -3.20 -5.88 8.06
CA LYS A 21 -3.59 -4.48 8.25
C LYS A 21 -2.71 -3.87 9.32
N GLN A 22 -2.01 -2.80 8.97
CA GLN A 22 -1.20 -2.02 9.90
C GLN A 22 -1.80 -0.62 10.06
N ILE A 23 -1.98 -0.20 11.31
CA ILE A 23 -2.39 1.16 11.64
C ILE A 23 -1.18 1.87 12.23
N MET A 24 -0.66 2.87 11.51
CA MET A 24 0.51 3.64 11.93
C MET A 24 0.11 4.73 12.93
N ASN A 25 1.08 5.20 13.73
CA ASN A 25 0.83 6.23 14.75
C ASN A 25 0.34 7.56 14.16
N ASN A 26 0.68 7.87 12.92
CA ASN A 26 0.26 9.08 12.22
C ASN A 26 -1.10 8.96 11.51
N GLY A 27 -1.79 7.85 11.69
CA GLY A 27 -3.11 7.59 11.11
C GLY A 27 -3.10 6.91 9.74
N LEU A 28 -1.94 6.69 9.13
CA LEU A 28 -1.83 5.94 7.89
C LEU A 28 -2.24 4.49 8.13
N VAL A 29 -3.15 3.96 7.32
CA VAL A 29 -3.53 2.54 7.36
C VAL A 29 -3.03 1.85 6.11
N ILE A 30 -2.29 0.77 6.31
CA ILE A 30 -1.69 -0.05 5.25
C ILE A 30 -2.33 -1.44 5.29
N GLU A 31 -2.90 -1.87 4.18
CA GLU A 31 -3.46 -3.21 4.02
C GLU A 31 -2.85 -3.90 2.81
N ASP A 32 -2.16 -5.01 3.02
CA ASP A 32 -1.70 -5.84 1.90
C ASP A 32 -2.85 -6.73 1.42
N ILE A 33 -3.40 -6.41 0.26
CA ILE A 33 -4.44 -7.21 -0.39
C ILE A 33 -3.82 -8.47 -0.99
N LYS A 34 -2.64 -8.32 -1.58
CA LYS A 34 -1.82 -9.38 -2.11
C LYS A 34 -0.37 -9.09 -1.80
N ILE A 35 0.34 -10.06 -1.23
CA ILE A 35 1.78 -9.93 -1.00
C ILE A 35 2.50 -10.43 -2.26
N GLY A 36 3.33 -9.57 -2.84
CA GLY A 36 4.16 -9.93 -3.99
C GLY A 36 5.32 -10.84 -3.61
N GLU A 37 5.92 -11.45 -4.62
CA GLU A 37 7.06 -12.36 -4.44
C GLU A 37 8.39 -11.72 -4.89
N GLY A 38 8.33 -10.51 -5.45
CA GLY A 38 9.51 -9.82 -5.96
C GLY A 38 10.24 -9.00 -4.91
N GLN A 39 11.09 -8.10 -5.41
CA GLN A 39 11.91 -7.22 -4.59
C GLN A 39 11.04 -6.31 -3.72
N GLU A 40 11.52 -6.05 -2.52
CA GLU A 40 10.86 -5.17 -1.53
C GLU A 40 11.29 -3.71 -1.74
N VAL A 41 10.32 -2.79 -1.63
CA VAL A 41 10.56 -1.35 -1.75
C VAL A 41 11.33 -0.83 -0.54
N GLU A 42 12.43 -0.15 -0.82
CA GLU A 42 13.21 0.61 0.15
C GLU A 42 13.17 2.10 -0.22
N LYS A 43 13.46 2.95 0.75
CA LYS A 43 13.55 4.40 0.52
C LYS A 43 14.55 4.69 -0.61
N PHE A 44 14.16 5.62 -1.49
CA PHE A 44 14.88 6.04 -2.69
C PHE A 44 14.90 5.04 -3.84
N ASN A 45 14.19 3.94 -3.74
CA ASN A 45 13.93 3.11 -4.92
C ASN A 45 13.04 3.87 -5.91
N ILE A 46 13.28 3.64 -7.20
CA ILE A 46 12.41 4.09 -8.27
C ILE A 46 11.41 2.98 -8.56
N VAL A 47 10.13 3.28 -8.42
CA VAL A 47 9.06 2.30 -8.57
C VAL A 47 8.14 2.67 -9.72
N THR A 48 7.51 1.66 -10.31
CA THR A 48 6.45 1.80 -11.29
C THR A 48 5.20 1.12 -10.76
N VAL A 49 4.10 1.87 -10.70
CA VAL A 49 2.84 1.40 -10.12
C VAL A 49 1.66 1.67 -11.03
N ASN A 50 0.63 0.83 -10.92
CA ASN A 50 -0.73 1.21 -11.27
C ASN A 50 -1.47 1.56 -9.99
N TYR A 51 -2.38 2.51 -10.06
CA TYR A 51 -3.16 2.94 -8.89
C TYR A 51 -4.54 3.43 -9.25
N THR A 52 -5.44 3.35 -8.29
CA THR A 52 -6.74 3.97 -8.31
C THR A 52 -6.98 4.68 -6.99
N GLY A 53 -7.33 5.96 -7.05
CA GLY A 53 -7.61 6.79 -5.88
C GLY A 53 -9.10 7.04 -5.72
N LEU A 54 -9.58 6.83 -4.51
CA LEU A 54 -10.98 6.98 -4.12
C LEU A 54 -11.12 7.92 -2.92
N LEU A 55 -12.22 8.66 -2.88
CA LEU A 55 -12.68 9.32 -1.66
C LEU A 55 -13.39 8.30 -0.76
N GLU A 56 -13.67 8.68 0.49
CA GLU A 56 -14.34 7.77 1.44
C GLU A 56 -15.74 7.33 0.98
N ASP A 57 -16.43 8.17 0.21
CA ASP A 57 -17.76 7.84 -0.36
C ASP A 57 -17.68 6.91 -1.58
N GLY A 58 -16.48 6.50 -1.97
CA GLY A 58 -16.25 5.64 -3.13
C GLY A 58 -16.05 6.37 -4.44
N THR A 59 -16.12 7.69 -4.47
CA THR A 59 -15.88 8.47 -5.69
C THR A 59 -14.45 8.32 -6.15
N LYS A 60 -14.25 7.83 -7.37
CA LYS A 60 -12.93 7.72 -8.00
C LYS A 60 -12.50 9.11 -8.49
N PHE A 61 -11.36 9.61 -7.99
CA PHE A 61 -10.84 10.91 -8.41
C PHE A 61 -9.65 10.81 -9.36
N ASP A 62 -8.94 9.69 -9.40
CA ASP A 62 -7.81 9.47 -10.29
C ASP A 62 -7.52 7.98 -10.45
N SER A 63 -6.96 7.60 -11.60
CA SER A 63 -6.47 6.24 -11.84
C SER A 63 -5.49 6.22 -13.00
N SER A 64 -4.37 5.51 -12.84
CA SER A 64 -3.45 5.23 -13.94
C SER A 64 -4.05 4.30 -15.00
N LEU A 65 -5.15 3.61 -14.65
CA LEU A 65 -5.85 2.68 -15.54
C LEU A 65 -6.89 3.37 -16.43
N ASN A 66 -7.12 4.68 -16.26
CA ASN A 66 -8.01 5.44 -17.13
C ASN A 66 -7.49 5.42 -18.57
N PRO A 67 -8.40 5.47 -19.60
CA PRO A 67 -7.98 5.49 -21.00
C PRO A 67 -6.94 6.56 -21.29
N GLY A 68 -5.88 6.20 -22.03
CA GLY A 68 -4.80 7.12 -22.38
C GLY A 68 -3.75 7.37 -21.29
N ARG A 69 -3.93 6.76 -20.10
CA ARG A 69 -2.95 6.84 -19.02
C ARG A 69 -1.97 5.67 -19.08
N THR A 70 -0.81 5.86 -18.48
CA THR A 70 0.23 4.85 -18.34
C THR A 70 0.56 4.64 -16.88
N PRO A 71 1.23 3.52 -16.51
CA PRO A 71 1.73 3.35 -15.15
C PRO A 71 2.58 4.53 -14.70
N PHE A 72 2.52 4.81 -13.42
CA PHE A 72 3.19 5.96 -12.81
C PHE A 72 4.53 5.54 -12.21
N ARG A 73 5.57 6.30 -12.53
CA ARG A 73 6.95 6.07 -12.09
C ARG A 73 7.42 7.22 -11.21
N PHE A 74 7.95 6.90 -10.03
CA PHE A 74 8.47 7.92 -9.11
C PHE A 74 9.49 7.33 -8.14
N THR A 75 10.24 8.21 -7.45
CA THR A 75 11.20 7.83 -6.42
C THR A 75 10.54 7.88 -5.04
N VAL A 76 10.52 6.73 -4.35
CA VAL A 76 9.91 6.62 -3.02
C VAL A 76 10.71 7.38 -1.98
N GLY A 77 10.03 8.18 -1.17
CA GLY A 77 10.64 8.93 -0.07
C GLY A 77 11.34 10.23 -0.48
N ALA A 78 11.21 10.65 -1.74
CA ALA A 78 11.88 11.85 -2.27
C ALA A 78 10.97 13.10 -2.27
N GLY A 79 9.75 13.01 -1.74
CA GLY A 79 8.81 14.12 -1.73
C GLY A 79 8.18 14.44 -3.10
N GLN A 80 8.23 13.51 -4.04
CA GLN A 80 7.62 13.65 -5.37
C GLN A 80 6.12 13.38 -5.36
N VAL A 81 5.64 12.72 -4.32
CA VAL A 81 4.24 12.30 -4.12
C VAL A 81 3.80 12.69 -2.71
N ILE A 82 2.51 12.53 -2.41
CA ILE A 82 2.00 12.78 -1.06
C ILE A 82 2.69 11.88 -0.03
N LYS A 83 2.80 12.36 1.21
CA LYS A 83 3.52 11.65 2.28
C LYS A 83 2.98 10.25 2.52
N GLY A 84 1.66 10.06 2.42
CA GLY A 84 1.04 8.75 2.58
C GLY A 84 1.58 7.70 1.59
N TRP A 85 1.97 8.11 0.40
CA TRP A 85 2.61 7.24 -0.58
C TRP A 85 4.09 7.00 -0.25
N ASP A 86 4.84 8.06 0.06
CA ASP A 86 6.26 7.93 0.41
C ASP A 86 6.47 7.01 1.60
N GLU A 87 5.57 7.03 2.57
CA GLU A 87 5.62 6.15 3.73
C GLU A 87 4.94 4.81 3.49
N GLY A 88 3.80 4.83 2.78
CA GLY A 88 2.93 3.66 2.63
C GLY A 88 3.45 2.59 1.68
N LEU A 89 4.37 2.93 0.77
CA LEU A 89 4.91 1.97 -0.20
C LEU A 89 6.17 1.26 0.29
N ILE A 90 6.80 1.74 1.36
CA ILE A 90 7.95 1.05 1.96
C ILE A 90 7.53 -0.35 2.40
N GLY A 91 8.36 -1.33 2.05
CA GLY A 91 8.11 -2.73 2.40
C GLY A 91 7.19 -3.49 1.46
N MET A 92 6.58 -2.82 0.48
CA MET A 92 5.76 -3.47 -0.53
C MET A 92 6.64 -4.26 -1.50
N LYS A 93 6.18 -5.43 -1.93
CA LYS A 93 6.94 -6.28 -2.86
C LYS A 93 6.37 -6.21 -4.26
N VAL A 94 7.25 -6.29 -5.26
CA VAL A 94 6.85 -6.36 -6.68
C VAL A 94 5.89 -7.52 -6.89
N GLY A 95 4.81 -7.26 -7.60
CA GLY A 95 3.71 -8.19 -7.83
C GLY A 95 2.62 -8.12 -6.75
N GLY A 96 2.81 -7.32 -5.72
CA GLY A 96 1.84 -7.10 -4.65
C GLY A 96 0.80 -6.04 -4.99
N LYS A 97 -0.27 -6.07 -4.22
CA LYS A 97 -1.33 -5.05 -4.21
C LYS A 97 -1.55 -4.58 -2.79
N ARG A 98 -1.50 -3.27 -2.59
CA ARG A 98 -1.62 -2.64 -1.28
C ARG A 98 -2.72 -1.56 -1.31
N LYS A 99 -3.53 -1.54 -0.27
CA LYS A 99 -4.51 -0.49 -0.04
C LYS A 99 -3.97 0.45 1.03
N LEU A 100 -3.93 1.75 0.72
CA LEU A 100 -3.55 2.79 1.65
C LEU A 100 -4.77 3.64 1.99
N THR A 101 -5.03 3.82 3.27
CA THR A 101 -6.00 4.81 3.75
C THR A 101 -5.21 5.96 4.37
N ILE A 102 -5.27 7.11 3.74
CA ILE A 102 -4.38 8.25 3.98
C ILE A 102 -5.18 9.39 4.60
N PRO A 103 -4.89 9.77 5.86
CA PRO A 103 -5.56 10.92 6.46
C PRO A 103 -5.13 12.22 5.76
N PRO A 104 -5.92 13.30 5.88
CA PRO A 104 -5.62 14.56 5.18
C PRO A 104 -4.21 15.08 5.40
N GLU A 105 -3.65 14.93 6.60
CA GLU A 105 -2.31 15.42 6.98
C GLU A 105 -1.19 14.76 6.16
N LEU A 106 -1.42 13.56 5.65
CA LEU A 106 -0.49 12.82 4.81
C LEU A 106 -0.87 12.85 3.32
N GLY A 107 -1.95 13.55 3.00
CA GLY A 107 -2.45 13.77 1.64
C GLY A 107 -2.37 15.24 1.26
N TYR A 108 -3.51 15.81 0.87
CA TYR A 108 -3.59 17.21 0.42
C TYR A 108 -4.00 18.19 1.50
N GLY A 109 -4.23 17.73 2.73
CA GLY A 109 -4.51 18.57 3.89
C GLY A 109 -5.78 19.40 3.76
N SER A 110 -5.71 20.66 4.17
CA SER A 110 -6.83 21.59 4.18
C SER A 110 -7.05 22.32 2.85
N ARG A 111 -6.37 21.92 1.80
CA ARG A 111 -6.49 22.53 0.47
C ARG A 111 -7.32 21.64 -0.46
N ASP A 112 -8.18 22.26 -1.24
CA ASP A 112 -8.83 21.60 -2.38
C ASP A 112 -7.77 21.26 -3.43
N ASN A 113 -7.88 20.10 -4.05
CA ASN A 113 -7.03 19.68 -5.16
C ASN A 113 -7.88 19.06 -6.25
N GLY A 114 -8.28 19.87 -7.22
CA GLY A 114 -9.17 19.42 -8.30
C GLY A 114 -10.43 18.78 -7.74
N PRO A 115 -10.70 17.49 -8.06
CA PRO A 115 -11.90 16.80 -7.57
C PRO A 115 -11.83 16.40 -6.08
N ILE A 116 -10.69 16.62 -5.40
CA ILE A 116 -10.51 16.25 -4.01
C ILE A 116 -10.86 17.45 -3.13
N PRO A 117 -11.91 17.36 -2.30
CA PRO A 117 -12.25 18.41 -1.34
C PRO A 117 -11.17 18.57 -0.27
N ALA A 118 -11.15 19.75 0.37
CA ALA A 118 -10.32 19.98 1.54
C ALA A 118 -10.60 18.96 2.65
N ASN A 119 -9.59 18.58 3.41
CA ASN A 119 -9.68 17.66 4.55
C ASN A 119 -10.22 16.28 4.19
N SER A 120 -9.86 15.77 3.01
CA SER A 120 -10.28 14.45 2.55
C SER A 120 -9.33 13.36 3.02
N THR A 121 -9.90 12.27 3.53
CA THR A 121 -9.22 10.99 3.65
C THR A 121 -9.20 10.33 2.28
N LEU A 122 -8.03 9.87 1.85
CA LEU A 122 -7.83 9.28 0.53
C LEU A 122 -7.63 7.77 0.65
N ILE A 123 -8.22 7.02 -0.27
CA ILE A 123 -8.05 5.57 -0.33
C ILE A 123 -7.42 5.24 -1.68
N PHE A 124 -6.23 4.64 -1.64
CA PHE A 124 -5.55 4.19 -2.86
C PHE A 124 -5.41 2.68 -2.86
N GLU A 125 -5.72 2.09 -4.01
CA GLU A 125 -5.34 0.73 -4.32
C GLU A 125 -4.17 0.78 -5.30
N ILE A 126 -3.05 0.18 -4.93
CA ILE A 126 -1.78 0.30 -5.65
C ILE A 126 -1.24 -1.08 -5.99
N ASP A 127 -0.94 -1.29 -7.27
CA ASP A 127 -0.22 -2.46 -7.76
C ASP A 127 1.22 -2.08 -8.05
N LEU A 128 2.18 -2.76 -7.45
CA LEU A 128 3.60 -2.54 -7.70
C LEU A 128 4.07 -3.42 -8.85
N LEU A 129 4.42 -2.77 -9.96
CA LEU A 129 4.80 -3.46 -11.20
C LEU A 129 6.30 -3.72 -11.28
N GLY A 130 7.13 -2.83 -10.75
CA GLY A 130 8.56 -2.96 -10.83
C GLY A 130 9.32 -1.97 -9.96
N ILE A 131 10.59 -2.31 -9.71
CA ILE A 131 11.58 -1.47 -9.03
C ILE A 131 12.80 -1.40 -9.95
N GLU A 132 13.33 -0.19 -10.14
CA GLU A 132 14.60 0.03 -10.85
C GLU A 132 15.78 0.09 -9.88
#